data_8694c39ddf6ba0d9b0fd942295045574
#
_entry.id   8694c39ddf6ba0d9b0fd942295045574
#
_cell.length_a   1.000
_cell.length_b   1.000
_cell.length_c   1.000
_cell.angle_alpha   90.00
_cell.angle_beta   90.00
_cell.angle_gamma   90.00
#
_symmetry.space_group_name_H-M   'P 1'
#
loop_
_entity.id
_entity.type
_entity.pdbx_description
1 polymer ?
#
loop_
_entity_poly.entity_id
_entity_poly.type
_entity_poly.pdbx_seq_one_letter_code
_entity_poly.pdbx_strand_id
1 'polypeptide(L)'
;MADADTIKKIDEGYAKLQAAADCKSLLKKYLTKPVVDELKGKKSKLGATLLDVIQSGVANLDSGVGVYAPDAESYTLFKPLFDPLIQDYHNGFKPTDKQPETDLGEGKTHLLPDLDPEGKFINSTRVRCGRSLAGYPFNPCLTEANYLEMEGKVKKIFENIKDGELQGTYYPLDGMTKEVQTQLIADHFLFKEGDRFLQAANACRYWPKGRGIYHNKDKTFLVWVNEEDHLRIISMQNGGNVGQVLERLIKGVKTIGAQAPFSRDDRLGWLTFCPSNLGTTVRASVHIRLPKISAKPEFKGIADKLGLQIRGIHGEHSDSEGGVYDISNKARLGLTEFEAVKQMYDGVKHLIELEKKA
;
A
#
# COMPACT_ATOMS: atom_id res chain seq x y z
N MET A 1 1.57 26.09 -15.20
CA MET A 1 1.38 25.28 -16.42
C MET A 1 2.63 24.43 -16.63
N ALA A 2 2.50 23.24 -17.22
CA ALA A 2 3.64 22.41 -17.60
C ALA A 2 4.44 23.10 -18.70
N ASP A 3 5.77 22.93 -18.69
CA ASP A 3 6.66 23.49 -19.72
C ASP A 3 6.63 22.67 -21.03
N ALA A 4 7.21 23.23 -22.10
CA ALA A 4 7.20 22.62 -23.42
C ALA A 4 7.94 21.26 -23.46
N ASP A 5 9.00 21.08 -22.71
CA ASP A 5 9.78 19.83 -22.64
C ASP A 5 8.94 18.73 -21.95
N THR A 6 8.28 19.07 -20.85
CA THR A 6 7.36 18.17 -20.16
C THR A 6 6.21 17.71 -21.08
N ILE A 7 5.58 18.64 -21.79
CA ILE A 7 4.50 18.34 -22.73
C ILE A 7 4.99 17.41 -23.85
N LYS A 8 6.18 17.68 -24.39
CA LYS A 8 6.79 16.83 -25.42
C LYS A 8 7.00 15.39 -24.90
N LYS A 9 7.54 15.24 -23.69
CA LYS A 9 7.74 13.91 -23.07
C LYS A 9 6.43 13.18 -22.83
N ILE A 10 5.36 13.90 -22.46
CA ILE A 10 4.01 13.32 -22.33
C ILE A 10 3.51 12.80 -23.67
N ASP A 11 3.62 13.60 -24.74
CA ASP A 11 3.19 13.19 -26.08
C ASP A 11 3.99 11.99 -26.58
N GLU A 12 5.30 11.95 -26.34
CA GLU A 12 6.16 10.80 -26.67
C GLU A 12 5.78 9.55 -25.87
N GLY A 13 5.48 9.71 -24.58
CA GLY A 13 5.02 8.62 -23.72
C GLY A 13 3.69 8.04 -24.16
N TYR A 14 2.74 8.90 -24.54
CA TYR A 14 1.48 8.47 -25.13
C TYR A 14 1.69 7.67 -26.41
N ALA A 15 2.53 8.17 -27.34
CA ALA A 15 2.84 7.48 -28.59
C ALA A 15 3.46 6.09 -28.33
N LYS A 16 4.39 6.00 -27.36
CA LYS A 16 5.00 4.72 -26.97
C LYS A 16 3.97 3.72 -26.46
N LEU A 17 3.03 4.15 -25.61
CA LEU A 17 1.93 3.29 -25.11
C LEU A 17 1.04 2.79 -26.24
N GLN A 18 0.68 3.67 -27.17
CA GLN A 18 -0.17 3.29 -28.31
C GLN A 18 0.50 2.28 -29.23
N ALA A 19 1.81 2.39 -29.44
CA ALA A 19 2.59 1.46 -30.24
C ALA A 19 2.82 0.10 -29.58
N ALA A 20 2.65 0.00 -28.25
CA ALA A 20 2.88 -1.23 -27.48
C ALA A 20 1.63 -2.12 -27.48
N ALA A 21 1.51 -3.00 -28.47
CA ALA A 21 0.34 -3.89 -28.63
C ALA A 21 0.10 -4.80 -27.42
N ASP A 22 1.16 -5.27 -26.78
CA ASP A 22 1.09 -6.18 -25.64
C ASP A 22 0.89 -5.49 -24.28
N CYS A 23 0.95 -4.17 -24.22
CA CYS A 23 0.71 -3.41 -23.00
C CYS A 23 -0.77 -3.48 -22.62
N LYS A 24 -1.04 -4.02 -21.43
CA LYS A 24 -2.39 -4.19 -20.86
C LYS A 24 -2.62 -3.37 -19.59
N SER A 25 -1.76 -2.39 -19.33
CA SER A 25 -1.90 -1.54 -18.14
C SER A 25 -3.19 -0.72 -18.16
N LEU A 26 -3.71 -0.40 -16.98
CA LEU A 26 -4.82 0.53 -16.84
C LEU A 26 -4.46 1.92 -17.38
N LEU A 27 -3.19 2.32 -17.28
CA LEU A 27 -2.68 3.54 -17.89
C LEU A 27 -2.97 3.55 -19.40
N LYS A 28 -2.56 2.52 -20.13
CA LYS A 28 -2.81 2.43 -21.58
C LYS A 28 -4.29 2.46 -21.89
N LYS A 29 -5.10 1.76 -21.12
CA LYS A 29 -6.55 1.68 -21.31
C LYS A 29 -7.24 3.03 -21.21
N TYR A 30 -6.84 3.86 -20.24
CA TYR A 30 -7.54 5.11 -19.90
C TYR A 30 -6.84 6.39 -20.33
N LEU A 31 -5.57 6.33 -20.72
CA LEU A 31 -4.85 7.47 -21.29
C LEU A 31 -5.17 7.58 -22.79
N THR A 32 -6.35 8.10 -23.11
CA THR A 32 -6.78 8.35 -24.47
C THR A 32 -6.25 9.68 -25.00
N LYS A 33 -6.28 9.90 -26.32
CA LYS A 33 -5.83 11.17 -26.91
C LYS A 33 -6.55 12.40 -26.34
N PRO A 34 -7.90 12.39 -26.21
CA PRO A 34 -8.60 13.52 -25.57
C PRO A 34 -8.14 13.79 -24.14
N VAL A 35 -7.87 12.73 -23.34
CA VAL A 35 -7.37 12.85 -21.95
C VAL A 35 -5.98 13.47 -21.93
N VAL A 36 -5.09 13.03 -22.81
CA VAL A 36 -3.73 13.63 -22.93
C VAL A 36 -3.84 15.12 -23.26
N ASP A 37 -4.63 15.47 -24.27
CA ASP A 37 -4.76 16.87 -24.73
C ASP A 37 -5.36 17.77 -23.65
N GLU A 38 -6.29 17.26 -22.85
CA GLU A 38 -6.87 18.00 -21.72
C GLU A 38 -5.87 18.20 -20.57
N LEU A 39 -5.03 17.20 -20.27
CA LEU A 39 -4.26 17.14 -19.04
C LEU A 39 -2.80 17.56 -19.17
N LYS A 40 -2.20 17.44 -20.35
CA LYS A 40 -0.74 17.62 -20.53
C LYS A 40 -0.21 19.01 -20.15
N GLY A 41 -1.04 20.04 -20.21
CA GLY A 41 -0.65 21.42 -19.84
C GLY A 41 -0.85 21.73 -18.36
N LYS A 42 -1.52 20.86 -17.60
CA LYS A 42 -1.84 21.12 -16.19
C LYS A 42 -0.66 20.88 -15.26
N LYS A 43 -0.62 21.65 -14.17
CA LYS A 43 0.39 21.52 -13.11
C LYS A 43 -0.27 21.81 -11.76
N SER A 44 -0.03 20.96 -10.77
CA SER A 44 -0.54 21.15 -9.41
C SER A 44 0.20 22.28 -8.68
N LYS A 45 -0.32 22.70 -7.53
CA LYS A 45 0.32 23.69 -6.66
C LYS A 45 1.69 23.24 -6.16
N LEU A 46 1.87 21.95 -5.93
CA LEU A 46 3.12 21.35 -5.49
C LEU A 46 4.04 20.93 -6.65
N GLY A 47 3.70 21.27 -7.88
CA GLY A 47 4.54 21.08 -9.04
C GLY A 47 4.31 19.81 -9.85
N ALA A 48 3.31 19.00 -9.51
CA ALA A 48 3.01 17.76 -10.23
C ALA A 48 2.46 18.01 -11.63
N THR A 49 2.92 17.24 -12.60
CA THR A 49 2.44 17.22 -13.97
C THR A 49 1.96 15.83 -14.37
N LEU A 50 1.29 15.73 -15.53
CA LEU A 50 0.88 14.43 -16.07
C LEU A 50 2.09 13.51 -16.33
N LEU A 51 3.28 14.07 -16.62
CA LEU A 51 4.50 13.28 -16.78
C LEU A 51 4.83 12.49 -15.50
N ASP A 52 4.75 13.14 -14.34
CA ASP A 52 4.99 12.48 -13.06
C ASP A 52 3.99 11.34 -12.80
N VAL A 53 2.77 11.47 -13.29
CA VAL A 53 1.72 10.44 -13.17
C VAL A 53 2.02 9.23 -14.03
N ILE A 54 2.45 9.42 -15.29
CA ILE A 54 2.51 8.35 -16.29
C ILE A 54 3.89 7.74 -16.52
N GLN A 55 4.97 8.41 -16.10
CA GLN A 55 6.35 8.05 -16.46
C GLN A 55 6.72 6.60 -16.12
N SER A 56 6.26 6.09 -14.99
CA SER A 56 6.55 4.70 -14.58
C SER A 56 5.90 3.68 -15.50
N GLY A 57 4.63 3.88 -15.84
CA GLY A 57 3.89 2.98 -16.73
C GLY A 57 4.35 3.06 -18.18
N VAL A 58 4.90 4.20 -18.60
CA VAL A 58 5.54 4.36 -19.92
C VAL A 58 6.87 3.62 -19.98
N ALA A 59 7.66 3.67 -18.90
CA ALA A 59 8.93 2.96 -18.81
C ALA A 59 8.74 1.44 -18.65
N ASN A 60 7.68 1.01 -17.98
CA ASN A 60 7.38 -0.38 -17.66
C ASN A 60 6.05 -0.79 -18.28
N LEU A 61 6.08 -1.22 -19.54
CA LEU A 61 4.89 -1.56 -20.34
C LEU A 61 4.11 -2.78 -19.83
N ASP A 62 4.71 -3.57 -18.96
CA ASP A 62 4.10 -4.72 -18.28
C ASP A 62 3.43 -4.37 -16.94
N SER A 63 3.32 -3.09 -16.62
CA SER A 63 2.61 -2.62 -15.43
C SER A 63 1.14 -3.05 -15.44
N GLY A 64 0.60 -3.40 -14.27
CA GLY A 64 -0.84 -3.61 -14.12
C GLY A 64 -1.60 -2.27 -14.09
N VAL A 65 -1.24 -1.39 -13.17
CA VAL A 65 -1.83 -0.06 -12.99
C VAL A 65 -1.17 0.97 -13.91
N GLY A 66 0.12 1.22 -13.74
CA GLY A 66 0.95 2.08 -14.58
C GLY A 66 0.90 3.57 -14.24
N VAL A 67 0.18 3.98 -13.20
CA VAL A 67 0.09 5.37 -12.76
C VAL A 67 0.38 5.50 -11.27
N TYR A 68 0.91 6.67 -10.89
CA TYR A 68 1.07 7.10 -9.51
C TYR A 68 0.60 8.54 -9.35
N ALA A 69 0.07 8.88 -8.18
CA ALA A 69 -0.30 10.27 -7.87
C ALA A 69 0.90 10.99 -7.25
N PRO A 70 1.43 12.06 -7.88
CA PRO A 70 2.58 12.80 -7.34
C PRO A 70 2.25 13.66 -6.12
N ASP A 71 0.98 13.98 -5.90
CA ASP A 71 0.46 14.70 -4.75
C ASP A 71 -1.04 14.45 -4.57
N ALA A 72 -1.60 14.95 -3.46
CA ALA A 72 -3.03 14.80 -3.17
C ALA A 72 -3.93 15.48 -4.21
N GLU A 73 -3.54 16.67 -4.68
CA GLU A 73 -4.29 17.44 -5.68
C GLU A 73 -4.41 16.70 -7.02
N SER A 74 -3.45 15.84 -7.35
CA SER A 74 -3.41 15.10 -8.62
C SER A 74 -4.65 14.24 -8.85
N TYR A 75 -5.23 13.68 -7.79
CA TYR A 75 -6.46 12.90 -7.91
C TYR A 75 -7.65 13.71 -8.43
N THR A 76 -7.71 14.99 -8.12
CA THR A 76 -8.73 15.92 -8.64
C THR A 76 -8.31 16.55 -9.97
N LEU A 77 -7.06 17.03 -10.05
CA LEU A 77 -6.53 17.72 -11.22
C LEU A 77 -6.49 16.82 -12.47
N PHE A 78 -6.13 15.56 -12.30
CA PHE A 78 -6.03 14.56 -13.36
C PHE A 78 -7.16 13.52 -13.30
N LYS A 79 -8.31 13.89 -12.74
CA LYS A 79 -9.48 13.00 -12.61
C LYS A 79 -9.95 12.35 -13.92
N PRO A 80 -9.84 12.96 -15.12
CA PRO A 80 -10.20 12.28 -16.36
C PRO A 80 -9.41 10.99 -16.63
N LEU A 81 -8.21 10.86 -16.04
CA LEU A 81 -7.42 9.63 -16.05
C LEU A 81 -7.68 8.78 -14.80
N PHE A 82 -7.63 9.40 -13.60
CA PHE A 82 -7.73 8.64 -12.35
C PHE A 82 -9.12 8.06 -12.11
N ASP A 83 -10.19 8.80 -12.35
CA ASP A 83 -11.55 8.33 -12.03
C ASP A 83 -11.93 7.02 -12.73
N PRO A 84 -11.79 6.87 -14.06
CA PRO A 84 -12.11 5.61 -14.72
C PRO A 84 -11.15 4.48 -14.34
N LEU A 85 -9.88 4.81 -14.08
CA LEU A 85 -8.88 3.84 -13.63
C LEU A 85 -9.20 3.32 -12.22
N ILE A 86 -9.55 4.21 -11.30
CA ILE A 86 -9.98 3.86 -9.94
C ILE A 86 -11.25 3.00 -9.98
N GLN A 87 -12.22 3.35 -10.82
CA GLN A 87 -13.45 2.57 -10.98
C GLN A 87 -13.16 1.15 -11.45
N ASP A 88 -12.26 0.99 -12.41
CA ASP A 88 -11.87 -0.33 -12.94
C ASP A 88 -11.12 -1.14 -11.86
N TYR A 89 -10.08 -0.56 -11.27
CA TYR A 89 -9.25 -1.26 -10.28
C TYR A 89 -10.02 -1.65 -9.02
N HIS A 90 -10.88 -0.77 -8.51
CA HIS A 90 -11.65 -0.94 -7.28
C HIS A 90 -13.07 -1.46 -7.51
N ASN A 91 -13.25 -2.34 -8.49
CA ASN A 91 -14.48 -3.11 -8.72
C ASN A 91 -15.76 -2.25 -8.85
N GLY A 92 -15.67 -1.16 -9.61
CA GLY A 92 -16.83 -0.33 -9.93
C GLY A 92 -17.06 0.85 -8.99
N PHE A 93 -16.06 1.26 -8.21
CA PHE A 93 -16.13 2.50 -7.42
C PHE A 93 -16.25 3.71 -8.35
N LYS A 94 -17.49 4.24 -8.46
CA LYS A 94 -17.86 5.29 -9.41
C LYS A 94 -17.35 6.67 -8.97
N PRO A 95 -17.23 7.64 -9.88
CA PRO A 95 -16.93 9.03 -9.54
C PRO A 95 -17.90 9.67 -8.54
N THR A 96 -19.13 9.15 -8.44
CA THR A 96 -20.17 9.59 -7.49
C THR A 96 -20.14 8.88 -6.14
N ASP A 97 -19.38 7.80 -6.02
CA ASP A 97 -19.25 7.04 -4.78
C ASP A 97 -18.32 7.75 -3.78
N LYS A 98 -18.52 7.45 -2.51
CA LYS A 98 -17.71 7.99 -1.43
C LYS A 98 -17.19 6.87 -0.53
N GLN A 99 -15.97 7.03 -0.06
CA GLN A 99 -15.41 6.21 1.00
C GLN A 99 -16.22 6.43 2.29
N PRO A 100 -16.61 5.35 3.01
CA PRO A 100 -17.23 5.47 4.33
C PRO A 100 -16.33 6.23 5.32
N GLU A 101 -16.93 6.77 6.37
CA GLU A 101 -16.18 7.31 7.50
C GLU A 101 -15.25 6.23 8.10
N THR A 102 -14.12 6.68 8.64
CA THR A 102 -13.14 5.79 9.23
C THR A 102 -13.73 4.98 10.39
N ASP A 103 -13.60 3.65 10.31
CA ASP A 103 -13.90 2.71 11.37
C ASP A 103 -12.83 1.63 11.38
N LEU A 104 -11.84 1.80 12.25
CA LEU A 104 -10.74 0.84 12.42
C LEU A 104 -11.16 -0.42 13.17
N GLY A 105 -12.34 -0.42 13.79
CA GLY A 105 -12.84 -1.53 14.59
C GLY A 105 -12.60 -1.40 16.09
N GLU A 106 -12.49 -0.17 16.59
CA GLU A 106 -12.38 0.09 18.04
C GLU A 106 -13.55 -0.54 18.79
N GLY A 107 -13.24 -1.30 19.84
CA GLY A 107 -14.25 -2.04 20.62
C GLY A 107 -14.85 -3.25 19.89
N LYS A 108 -14.41 -3.57 18.67
CA LYS A 108 -14.92 -4.68 17.84
C LYS A 108 -13.92 -5.81 17.65
N THR A 109 -12.70 -5.68 18.14
CA THR A 109 -11.63 -6.69 17.93
C THR A 109 -11.95 -8.05 18.54
N HIS A 110 -12.81 -8.09 19.55
CA HIS A 110 -13.34 -9.33 20.14
C HIS A 110 -14.19 -10.17 19.16
N LEU A 111 -14.66 -9.55 18.07
CA LEU A 111 -15.39 -10.24 16.99
C LEU A 111 -14.46 -11.04 16.07
N LEU A 112 -13.14 -10.93 16.27
CA LEU A 112 -12.10 -11.59 15.50
C LEU A 112 -11.28 -12.52 16.41
N PRO A 113 -11.89 -13.56 17.01
CA PRO A 113 -11.13 -14.51 17.84
C PRO A 113 -10.04 -15.22 17.02
N ASP A 114 -9.07 -15.82 17.70
CA ASP A 114 -7.96 -16.52 17.04
C ASP A 114 -8.47 -17.54 16.01
N LEU A 115 -8.02 -17.41 14.77
CA LEU A 115 -8.38 -18.29 13.66
C LEU A 115 -7.77 -19.69 13.77
N ASP A 116 -6.66 -19.80 14.50
CA ASP A 116 -5.87 -21.03 14.56
C ASP A 116 -5.23 -21.20 15.96
N PRO A 117 -6.05 -21.39 17.00
CA PRO A 117 -5.55 -21.48 18.38
C PRO A 117 -4.53 -22.60 18.59
N GLU A 118 -4.62 -23.66 17.80
CA GLU A 118 -3.70 -24.80 17.87
C GLU A 118 -2.43 -24.61 17.05
N GLY A 119 -2.31 -23.54 16.27
CA GLY A 119 -1.12 -23.24 15.46
C GLY A 119 -0.83 -24.23 14.32
N LYS A 120 -1.88 -24.82 13.76
CA LYS A 120 -1.74 -25.86 12.71
C LYS A 120 -1.63 -25.28 11.29
N PHE A 121 -2.14 -24.09 11.05
CA PHE A 121 -2.29 -23.51 9.71
C PHE A 121 -1.57 -22.19 9.55
N ILE A 122 -1.76 -21.24 10.47
CA ILE A 122 -1.28 -19.85 10.34
C ILE A 122 0.07 -19.68 11.02
N ASN A 123 1.08 -19.32 10.23
CA ASN A 123 2.41 -19.01 10.75
C ASN A 123 2.44 -17.63 11.39
N SER A 124 1.87 -16.63 10.71
CA SER A 124 1.86 -15.24 11.16
C SER A 124 0.66 -14.46 10.62
N THR A 125 0.31 -13.39 11.31
CA THR A 125 -0.71 -12.42 10.91
C THR A 125 -0.08 -11.04 10.85
N ARG A 126 -0.42 -10.27 9.81
CA ARG A 126 0.04 -8.91 9.58
C ARG A 126 -1.10 -8.03 9.11
N VAL A 127 -1.32 -6.90 9.79
CA VAL A 127 -2.24 -5.87 9.35
C VAL A 127 -1.48 -4.56 9.22
N ARG A 128 -1.56 -3.92 8.06
CA ARG A 128 -0.90 -2.65 7.78
C ARG A 128 -1.85 -1.64 7.18
N CYS A 129 -1.56 -0.37 7.38
CA CYS A 129 -2.17 0.72 6.64
C CYS A 129 -1.12 1.74 6.21
N GLY A 130 -1.42 2.47 5.13
CA GLY A 130 -0.61 3.59 4.66
C GLY A 130 -1.19 4.92 5.14
N ARG A 131 -0.32 5.90 5.39
CA ARG A 131 -0.71 7.28 5.69
C ARG A 131 0.26 8.25 5.02
N SER A 132 -0.31 9.29 4.46
CA SER A 132 0.46 10.40 3.89
C SER A 132 0.32 11.63 4.79
N LEU A 133 1.44 12.29 5.10
CA LEU A 133 1.44 13.52 5.90
C LEU A 133 0.83 14.65 5.07
N ALA A 134 -0.16 15.34 5.62
CA ALA A 134 -0.81 16.46 4.96
C ALA A 134 0.18 17.60 4.69
N GLY A 135 0.05 18.25 3.54
CA GLY A 135 0.88 19.40 3.15
C GLY A 135 2.16 19.05 2.42
N TYR A 136 2.54 17.78 2.33
CA TYR A 136 3.68 17.32 1.53
C TYR A 136 3.22 16.69 0.22
N PRO A 137 4.00 16.87 -0.87
CA PRO A 137 3.80 16.05 -2.07
C PRO A 137 4.16 14.60 -1.80
N PHE A 138 3.80 13.71 -2.73
CA PHE A 138 4.25 12.33 -2.71
C PHE A 138 5.63 12.20 -3.40
N ASN A 139 6.18 11.01 -3.43
CA ASN A 139 7.57 10.76 -3.78
C ASN A 139 8.13 11.53 -5.00
N PRO A 140 7.45 11.61 -6.17
CA PRO A 140 8.07 12.26 -7.33
C PRO A 140 8.36 13.75 -7.17
N CYS A 141 7.64 14.40 -6.27
CA CYS A 141 7.72 15.85 -6.04
C CYS A 141 8.37 16.22 -4.69
N LEU A 142 8.80 15.23 -3.90
CA LEU A 142 9.54 15.48 -2.67
C LEU A 142 10.97 15.92 -2.98
N THR A 143 11.43 16.98 -2.33
CA THR A 143 12.83 17.40 -2.33
C THR A 143 13.61 16.64 -1.26
N GLU A 144 14.95 16.65 -1.33
CA GLU A 144 15.80 16.12 -0.26
C GLU A 144 15.47 16.79 1.08
N ALA A 145 15.27 18.10 1.08
CA ALA A 145 14.87 18.84 2.28
C ALA A 145 13.52 18.37 2.83
N ASN A 146 12.55 18.08 1.97
CA ASN A 146 11.27 17.52 2.40
C ASN A 146 11.44 16.17 3.09
N TYR A 147 12.22 15.25 2.52
CA TYR A 147 12.49 13.95 3.13
C TYR A 147 13.10 14.08 4.53
N LEU A 148 14.09 14.96 4.68
CA LEU A 148 14.75 15.19 5.98
C LEU A 148 13.84 15.88 7.00
N GLU A 149 13.04 16.83 6.56
CA GLU A 149 12.04 17.50 7.42
C GLU A 149 10.97 16.51 7.91
N MET A 150 10.44 15.69 7.01
CA MET A 150 9.46 14.65 7.35
C MET A 150 10.04 13.64 8.34
N GLU A 151 11.27 13.18 8.11
CA GLU A 151 11.98 12.28 9.03
C GLU A 151 12.11 12.92 10.42
N GLY A 152 12.48 14.19 10.50
CA GLY A 152 12.59 14.93 11.77
C GLY A 152 11.26 15.02 12.51
N LYS A 153 10.16 15.25 11.79
CA LYS A 153 8.80 15.29 12.35
C LYS A 153 8.37 13.93 12.92
N VAL A 154 8.54 12.86 12.15
CA VAL A 154 8.12 11.53 12.60
C VAL A 154 8.98 11.01 13.75
N LYS A 155 10.27 11.34 13.78
CA LYS A 155 11.14 11.04 14.94
C LYS A 155 10.58 11.61 16.25
N LYS A 156 10.15 12.88 16.23
CA LYS A 156 9.54 13.52 17.40
C LYS A 156 8.23 12.84 17.81
N ILE A 157 7.43 12.41 16.83
CA ILE A 157 6.20 11.65 17.12
C ILE A 157 6.55 10.34 17.82
N PHE A 158 7.54 9.61 17.33
CA PHE A 158 7.96 8.33 17.93
C PHE A 158 8.51 8.50 19.34
N GLU A 159 9.28 9.56 19.62
CA GLU A 159 9.78 9.89 20.94
C GLU A 159 8.66 10.17 21.96
N ASN A 160 7.51 10.63 21.49
CA ASN A 160 6.34 10.94 22.29
C ASN A 160 5.41 9.74 22.53
N ILE A 161 5.69 8.57 21.98
CA ILE A 161 4.89 7.36 22.21
C ILE A 161 5.08 6.91 23.66
N LYS A 162 3.98 6.86 24.42
CA LYS A 162 3.98 6.49 25.85
C LYS A 162 3.42 5.09 26.13
N ASP A 163 2.64 4.54 25.19
CA ASP A 163 2.12 3.17 25.32
C ASP A 163 3.28 2.17 25.30
N GLY A 164 3.41 1.38 26.37
CA GLY A 164 4.55 0.46 26.53
C GLY A 164 4.61 -0.64 25.48
N GLU A 165 3.47 -1.04 24.90
CA GLU A 165 3.42 -2.01 23.80
C GLU A 165 3.97 -1.41 22.49
N LEU A 166 3.77 -0.12 22.28
CA LEU A 166 4.18 0.57 21.06
C LEU A 166 5.56 1.22 21.16
N GLN A 167 6.08 1.41 22.39
CA GLN A 167 7.38 2.04 22.59
C GLN A 167 8.49 1.26 21.90
N GLY A 168 9.38 2.01 21.23
CA GLY A 168 10.48 1.43 20.48
C GLY A 168 11.53 2.45 20.12
N THR A 169 12.26 2.16 19.04
CA THR A 169 13.38 2.97 18.56
C THR A 169 13.24 3.18 17.06
N TYR A 170 13.58 4.37 16.61
CA TYR A 170 13.71 4.70 15.21
C TYR A 170 15.14 4.47 14.72
N TYR A 171 15.27 3.76 13.61
CA TYR A 171 16.54 3.44 12.97
C TYR A 171 16.56 4.05 11.56
N PRO A 172 17.36 5.12 11.32
CA PRO A 172 17.55 5.63 9.98
C PRO A 172 18.21 4.58 9.08
N LEU A 173 17.80 4.52 7.80
CA LEU A 173 18.53 3.71 6.81
C LEU A 173 19.88 4.32 6.47
N ASP A 174 19.98 5.64 6.47
CA ASP A 174 21.26 6.35 6.29
C ASP A 174 22.16 6.05 7.48
N GLY A 175 23.31 5.41 7.20
CA GLY A 175 24.26 4.93 8.21
C GLY A 175 23.99 3.51 8.74
N MET A 176 22.90 2.87 8.36
CA MET A 176 22.65 1.46 8.68
C MET A 176 23.55 0.55 7.83
N THR A 177 24.18 -0.45 8.47
CA THR A 177 25.04 -1.40 7.72
C THR A 177 24.21 -2.28 6.78
N LYS A 178 24.84 -2.73 5.71
CA LYS A 178 24.18 -3.63 4.74
C LYS A 178 23.76 -4.96 5.37
N GLU A 179 24.57 -5.47 6.30
CA GLU A 179 24.30 -6.71 7.04
C GLU A 179 23.00 -6.60 7.83
N VAL A 180 22.84 -5.50 8.59
CA VAL A 180 21.62 -5.23 9.37
C VAL A 180 20.41 -5.07 8.45
N GLN A 181 20.54 -4.30 7.36
CA GLN A 181 19.47 -4.14 6.38
C GLN A 181 19.05 -5.49 5.78
N THR A 182 20.00 -6.27 5.32
CA THR A 182 19.75 -7.58 4.70
C THR A 182 19.03 -8.50 5.66
N GLN A 183 19.45 -8.54 6.93
CA GLN A 183 18.81 -9.37 7.94
C GLN A 183 17.37 -8.92 8.21
N LEU A 184 17.13 -7.62 8.39
CA LEU A 184 15.79 -7.08 8.61
C LEU A 184 14.86 -7.32 7.43
N ILE A 185 15.38 -7.29 6.20
CA ILE A 185 14.62 -7.60 4.98
C ILE A 185 14.29 -9.10 4.94
N ALA A 186 15.26 -9.96 5.21
CA ALA A 186 15.07 -11.41 5.24
C ALA A 186 14.04 -11.84 6.30
N ASP A 187 14.01 -11.14 7.43
CA ASP A 187 13.06 -11.36 8.52
C ASP A 187 11.69 -10.71 8.27
N HIS A 188 11.47 -10.10 7.11
CA HIS A 188 10.25 -9.40 6.71
C HIS A 188 9.88 -8.17 7.56
N PHE A 189 10.84 -7.55 8.22
CA PHE A 189 10.63 -6.35 9.03
C PHE A 189 10.93 -5.06 8.30
N LEU A 190 11.86 -5.06 7.34
CA LEU A 190 12.28 -3.87 6.61
C LEU A 190 11.96 -4.00 5.11
N PHE A 191 11.64 -2.86 4.51
CA PHE A 191 11.44 -2.73 3.07
C PHE A 191 12.76 -2.70 2.30
N LYS A 192 12.69 -3.12 1.04
CA LYS A 192 13.79 -2.98 0.07
C LYS A 192 13.77 -1.58 -0.52
N GLU A 193 14.91 -1.12 -1.07
CA GLU A 193 14.90 -0.02 -2.02
C GLU A 193 13.90 -0.33 -3.13
N GLY A 194 13.17 0.70 -3.59
CA GLY A 194 12.06 0.52 -4.51
C GLY A 194 12.44 -0.26 -5.77
N ASP A 195 11.48 -1.01 -6.26
CA ASP A 195 11.60 -1.78 -7.49
C ASP A 195 11.69 -0.86 -8.74
N ARG A 196 11.77 -1.46 -9.93
CA ARG A 196 11.85 -0.72 -11.18
C ARG A 196 10.65 0.22 -11.44
N PHE A 197 9.48 -0.12 -10.90
CA PHE A 197 8.28 0.73 -11.04
C PHE A 197 8.40 2.00 -10.20
N LEU A 198 8.83 1.89 -8.96
CA LEU A 198 9.07 3.02 -8.06
C LEU A 198 10.25 3.87 -8.53
N GLN A 199 11.34 3.24 -9.01
CA GLN A 199 12.48 3.94 -9.57
C GLN A 199 12.06 4.78 -10.79
N ALA A 200 11.30 4.21 -11.72
CA ALA A 200 10.81 4.92 -12.90
C ALA A 200 9.78 6.02 -12.54
N ALA A 201 9.12 5.93 -11.40
CA ALA A 201 8.24 6.97 -10.86
C ALA A 201 9.00 8.07 -10.10
N ASN A 202 10.33 8.07 -10.09
CA ASN A 202 11.16 8.98 -9.29
C ASN A 202 10.92 8.88 -7.77
N ALA A 203 10.49 7.72 -7.28
CA ALA A 203 10.20 7.50 -5.87
C ALA A 203 11.43 7.15 -5.02
N CYS A 204 12.57 6.86 -5.65
CA CYS A 204 13.80 6.45 -4.95
C CYS A 204 14.88 7.52 -4.92
N ARG A 205 14.54 8.76 -5.25
CA ARG A 205 15.51 9.86 -5.24
C ARG A 205 16.03 10.10 -3.83
N TYR A 206 17.29 10.47 -3.73
CA TYR A 206 18.01 10.75 -2.48
C TYR A 206 18.14 9.56 -1.53
N TRP A 207 17.84 8.35 -1.98
CA TRP A 207 17.97 7.14 -1.18
C TRP A 207 19.40 6.98 -0.62
N PRO A 208 19.60 6.62 0.67
CA PRO A 208 18.60 6.25 1.67
C PRO A 208 18.16 7.40 2.60
N LYS A 209 18.50 8.63 2.30
CA LYS A 209 18.21 9.81 3.14
C LYS A 209 16.70 9.95 3.41
N GLY A 210 16.36 10.26 4.65
CA GLY A 210 14.98 10.47 5.08
C GLY A 210 14.15 9.19 5.17
N ARG A 211 14.76 8.02 5.00
CA ARG A 211 14.11 6.71 5.13
C ARG A 211 14.57 6.03 6.41
N GLY A 212 13.67 5.26 7.00
CA GLY A 212 13.99 4.50 8.19
C GLY A 212 12.86 3.61 8.65
N ILE A 213 13.12 2.89 9.72
CA ILE A 213 12.17 2.02 10.40
C ILE A 213 12.11 2.36 11.89
N TYR A 214 10.88 2.49 12.40
CA TYR A 214 10.60 2.43 13.83
C TYR A 214 10.08 1.05 14.18
N HIS A 215 10.52 0.46 15.25
CA HIS A 215 9.91 -0.76 15.78
C HIS A 215 10.01 -0.86 17.29
N ASN A 216 9.05 -1.55 17.92
CA ASN A 216 9.09 -1.93 19.31
C ASN A 216 10.10 -3.09 19.51
N LYS A 217 10.37 -3.43 20.76
CA LYS A 217 11.36 -4.46 21.13
C LYS A 217 11.08 -5.81 20.47
N ASP A 218 9.82 -6.22 20.44
CA ASP A 218 9.41 -7.54 19.96
C ASP A 218 9.13 -7.55 18.44
N LYS A 219 9.31 -6.41 17.75
CA LYS A 219 9.00 -6.22 16.33
C LYS A 219 7.57 -6.64 15.95
N THR A 220 6.63 -6.39 16.86
CA THR A 220 5.20 -6.59 16.65
C THR A 220 4.50 -5.32 16.20
N PHE A 221 5.14 -4.17 16.38
CA PHE A 221 4.70 -2.87 15.89
C PHE A 221 5.86 -2.18 15.17
N LEU A 222 5.62 -1.83 13.90
CA LEU A 222 6.63 -1.22 13.05
C LEU A 222 6.02 -0.04 12.28
N VAL A 223 6.84 0.96 11.98
CA VAL A 223 6.48 2.04 11.06
C VAL A 223 7.59 2.20 10.04
N TRP A 224 7.26 2.03 8.77
CA TRP A 224 8.15 2.34 7.67
C TRP A 224 8.01 3.81 7.30
N VAL A 225 9.12 4.50 7.15
CA VAL A 225 9.18 5.92 6.83
C VAL A 225 9.73 6.11 5.42
N ASN A 226 8.91 6.72 4.57
CA ASN A 226 9.27 7.10 3.20
C ASN A 226 9.74 5.94 2.29
N GLU A 227 9.03 4.81 2.36
CA GLU A 227 9.16 3.75 1.35
C GLU A 227 8.34 4.14 0.11
N GLU A 228 7.17 3.56 -0.15
CA GLU A 228 6.24 4.00 -1.21
C GLU A 228 5.34 5.12 -0.72
N ASP A 229 4.72 4.94 0.44
CA ASP A 229 3.96 5.95 1.14
C ASP A 229 4.82 6.62 2.24
N HIS A 230 4.41 7.81 2.71
CA HIS A 230 5.15 8.50 3.76
C HIS A 230 5.28 7.65 5.02
N LEU A 231 4.18 7.04 5.46
CA LEU A 231 4.17 6.09 6.58
C LEU A 231 3.45 4.81 6.18
N ARG A 232 4.02 3.67 6.52
CA ARG A 232 3.31 2.40 6.61
C ARG A 232 3.35 1.92 8.04
N ILE A 233 2.19 1.87 8.66
CA ILE A 233 2.01 1.49 10.06
C ILE A 233 1.60 0.03 10.06
N ILE A 234 2.38 -0.80 10.78
CA ILE A 234 2.33 -2.26 10.67
C ILE A 234 2.21 -2.86 12.06
N SER A 235 1.24 -3.75 12.22
CA SER A 235 1.15 -4.65 13.37
C SER A 235 1.24 -6.09 12.87
N MET A 236 2.09 -6.89 13.50
CA MET A 236 2.32 -8.28 13.09
C MET A 236 2.76 -9.14 14.26
N GLN A 237 2.43 -10.41 14.20
CA GLN A 237 2.89 -11.41 15.16
C GLN A 237 2.73 -12.83 14.63
N ASN A 238 3.36 -13.77 15.28
CA ASN A 238 3.15 -15.19 15.00
C ASN A 238 1.74 -15.62 15.41
N GLY A 239 1.20 -16.63 14.72
CA GLY A 239 -0.12 -17.18 14.99
C GLY A 239 -1.26 -16.42 14.33
N GLY A 240 -2.48 -16.83 14.63
CA GLY A 240 -3.71 -16.42 13.95
C GLY A 240 -4.61 -15.45 14.74
N ASN A 241 -4.10 -14.79 15.78
CA ASN A 241 -4.90 -13.85 16.59
C ASN A 241 -5.03 -12.49 15.90
N VAL A 242 -5.91 -12.43 14.92
CA VAL A 242 -6.17 -11.22 14.10
C VAL A 242 -6.67 -10.07 14.96
N GLY A 243 -7.54 -10.33 15.93
CA GLY A 243 -8.08 -9.30 16.84
C GLY A 243 -7.01 -8.56 17.60
N GLN A 244 -6.01 -9.27 18.14
CA GLN A 244 -4.89 -8.66 18.86
C GLN A 244 -3.98 -7.84 17.94
N VAL A 245 -3.72 -8.35 16.74
CA VAL A 245 -2.92 -7.62 15.73
C VAL A 245 -3.62 -6.33 15.32
N LEU A 246 -4.93 -6.38 15.08
CA LEU A 246 -5.73 -5.20 14.74
C LEU A 246 -5.76 -4.18 15.89
N GLU A 247 -5.96 -4.63 17.11
CA GLU A 247 -6.00 -3.75 18.28
C GLU A 247 -4.70 -2.95 18.45
N ARG A 248 -3.56 -3.60 18.25
CA ARG A 248 -2.26 -2.94 18.27
C ARG A 248 -2.11 -1.93 17.13
N LEU A 249 -2.59 -2.26 15.94
CA LEU A 249 -2.61 -1.32 14.80
C LEU A 249 -3.45 -0.08 15.12
N ILE A 250 -4.64 -0.27 15.66
CA ILE A 250 -5.56 0.81 16.06
C ILE A 250 -4.85 1.78 17.02
N LYS A 251 -4.23 1.26 18.06
CA LYS A 251 -3.46 2.08 19.02
C LYS A 251 -2.37 2.88 18.31
N GLY A 252 -1.61 2.24 17.44
CA GLY A 252 -0.52 2.88 16.70
C GLY A 252 -1.00 3.99 15.77
N VAL A 253 -2.02 3.74 14.98
CA VAL A 253 -2.60 4.72 14.05
C VAL A 253 -3.15 5.93 14.82
N LYS A 254 -3.86 5.71 15.91
CA LYS A 254 -4.41 6.80 16.74
C LYS A 254 -3.31 7.62 17.41
N THR A 255 -2.32 6.97 17.98
CA THR A 255 -1.19 7.65 18.65
C THR A 255 -0.41 8.54 17.68
N ILE A 256 -0.12 8.04 16.49
CA ILE A 256 0.60 8.82 15.47
C ILE A 256 -0.31 9.91 14.90
N GLY A 257 -1.55 9.57 14.56
CA GLY A 257 -2.52 10.50 13.97
C GLY A 257 -2.90 11.67 14.88
N ALA A 258 -2.82 11.50 16.19
CA ALA A 258 -3.04 12.58 17.15
C ALA A 258 -1.97 13.69 17.08
N GLN A 259 -0.80 13.40 16.52
CA GLN A 259 0.36 14.30 16.48
C GLN A 259 0.67 14.81 15.07
N ALA A 260 0.04 14.25 14.03
CA ALA A 260 0.24 14.67 12.64
C ALA A 260 -1.05 14.57 11.85
N PRO A 261 -1.39 15.61 11.06
CA PRO A 261 -2.51 15.53 10.13
C PRO A 261 -2.14 14.62 8.95
N PHE A 262 -3.08 13.74 8.56
CA PHE A 262 -2.95 12.88 7.40
C PHE A 262 -3.80 13.38 6.23
N SER A 263 -3.35 13.14 5.01
CA SER A 263 -4.08 13.45 3.79
C SER A 263 -5.29 12.52 3.62
N ARG A 264 -6.49 13.08 3.68
CA ARG A 264 -7.74 12.38 3.44
C ARG A 264 -8.62 13.17 2.48
N ASP A 265 -9.26 12.48 1.58
CA ASP A 265 -10.28 12.98 0.68
C ASP A 265 -11.63 12.37 1.04
N ASP A 266 -12.69 13.16 1.02
CA ASP A 266 -14.05 12.69 1.40
C ASP A 266 -14.55 11.57 0.48
N ARG A 267 -14.14 11.59 -0.78
CA ARG A 267 -14.53 10.58 -1.76
C ARG A 267 -13.60 9.37 -1.75
N LEU A 268 -12.28 9.60 -1.75
CA LEU A 268 -11.27 8.55 -1.94
C LEU A 268 -10.69 8.01 -0.63
N GLY A 269 -11.08 8.56 0.51
CA GLY A 269 -10.54 8.15 1.80
C GLY A 269 -9.09 8.59 2.01
N TRP A 270 -8.29 7.76 2.66
CA TRP A 270 -6.88 8.06 2.90
C TRP A 270 -6.11 8.02 1.59
N LEU A 271 -5.41 9.11 1.30
CA LEU A 271 -4.70 9.27 0.04
C LEU A 271 -3.32 8.65 0.07
N THR A 272 -2.98 7.96 -1.00
CA THR A 272 -1.72 7.25 -1.18
C THR A 272 -1.07 7.62 -2.50
N PHE A 273 0.22 7.30 -2.62
CA PHE A 273 0.98 7.46 -3.84
C PHE A 273 0.46 6.57 -4.98
N CYS A 274 0.23 5.29 -4.70
CA CYS A 274 -0.38 4.37 -5.66
C CYS A 274 -1.90 4.34 -5.51
N PRO A 275 -2.69 4.56 -6.57
CA PRO A 275 -4.15 4.53 -6.48
C PRO A 275 -4.72 3.18 -6.05
N SER A 276 -3.97 2.10 -6.17
CA SER A 276 -4.37 0.77 -5.70
C SER A 276 -4.56 0.68 -4.19
N ASN A 277 -3.95 1.60 -3.43
CA ASN A 277 -3.98 1.60 -1.97
C ASN A 277 -4.99 2.59 -1.36
N LEU A 278 -5.74 3.33 -2.18
CA LEU A 278 -6.72 4.33 -1.72
C LEU A 278 -7.79 3.75 -0.79
N GLY A 279 -8.45 4.63 -0.06
CA GLY A 279 -9.59 4.32 0.78
C GLY A 279 -9.18 3.97 2.21
N THR A 280 -9.30 2.72 2.58
CA THR A 280 -8.83 2.22 3.89
C THR A 280 -7.32 2.15 3.98
N THR A 281 -6.62 1.95 2.86
CA THR A 281 -5.19 1.62 2.77
C THR A 281 -4.82 0.31 3.46
N VAL A 282 -5.79 -0.41 3.99
CA VAL A 282 -5.57 -1.61 4.82
C VAL A 282 -5.26 -2.82 3.96
N ARG A 283 -4.16 -3.48 4.30
CA ARG A 283 -3.89 -4.85 3.88
C ARG A 283 -3.74 -5.72 5.12
N ALA A 284 -4.71 -6.59 5.33
CA ALA A 284 -4.68 -7.62 6.36
C ALA A 284 -4.32 -8.95 5.71
N SER A 285 -3.29 -9.61 6.20
CA SER A 285 -2.81 -10.86 5.62
C SER A 285 -2.39 -11.88 6.67
N VAL A 286 -2.40 -13.13 6.24
CA VAL A 286 -1.82 -14.24 6.98
C VAL A 286 -0.84 -15.00 6.10
N HIS A 287 0.26 -15.48 6.67
CA HIS A 287 1.05 -16.54 6.09
C HIS A 287 0.46 -17.86 6.58
N ILE A 288 -0.07 -18.66 5.65
CA ILE A 288 -0.89 -19.82 5.97
C ILE A 288 -0.49 -21.03 5.13
N ARG A 289 -0.48 -22.19 5.78
CA ARG A 289 -0.20 -23.48 5.16
C ARG A 289 -1.50 -24.19 4.82
N LEU A 290 -1.74 -24.38 3.52
CA LEU A 290 -2.94 -25.01 2.96
C LEU A 290 -2.55 -26.06 1.90
N PRO A 291 -1.79 -27.12 2.25
CA PRO A 291 -1.21 -28.02 1.26
C PRO A 291 -2.24 -28.81 0.46
N LYS A 292 -3.41 -29.11 1.02
CA LYS A 292 -4.43 -29.92 0.36
C LYS A 292 -5.27 -29.09 -0.62
N ILE A 293 -5.86 -28.00 -0.15
CA ILE A 293 -6.73 -27.18 -1.01
C ILE A 293 -5.93 -26.39 -2.05
N SER A 294 -4.70 -25.97 -1.74
CA SER A 294 -3.86 -25.24 -2.68
C SER A 294 -3.41 -26.08 -3.87
N ALA A 295 -3.40 -27.40 -3.73
CA ALA A 295 -3.12 -28.33 -4.83
C ALA A 295 -4.29 -28.51 -5.80
N LYS A 296 -5.49 -28.05 -5.44
CA LYS A 296 -6.69 -28.17 -6.27
C LYS A 296 -6.77 -27.04 -7.31
N PRO A 297 -7.16 -27.35 -8.56
CA PRO A 297 -7.28 -26.33 -9.62
C PRO A 297 -8.22 -25.17 -9.28
N GLU A 298 -9.26 -25.42 -8.49
CA GLU A 298 -10.26 -24.45 -8.09
C GLU A 298 -9.83 -23.49 -6.96
N PHE A 299 -8.66 -23.69 -6.34
CA PHE A 299 -8.20 -22.93 -5.19
C PHE A 299 -8.21 -21.40 -5.44
N LYS A 300 -7.64 -20.98 -6.56
CA LYS A 300 -7.62 -19.56 -6.95
C LYS A 300 -9.04 -18.99 -7.12
N GLY A 301 -9.92 -19.76 -7.78
CA GLY A 301 -11.32 -19.35 -7.97
C GLY A 301 -12.08 -19.24 -6.66
N ILE A 302 -11.82 -20.12 -5.70
CA ILE A 302 -12.42 -20.05 -4.35
C ILE A 302 -11.96 -18.77 -3.64
N ALA A 303 -10.66 -18.49 -3.64
CA ALA A 303 -10.11 -17.28 -3.04
C ALA A 303 -10.67 -16.00 -3.67
N ASP A 304 -10.79 -15.96 -4.99
CA ASP A 304 -11.37 -14.84 -5.72
C ASP A 304 -12.83 -14.58 -5.31
N LYS A 305 -13.65 -15.62 -5.18
CA LYS A 305 -15.04 -15.51 -4.70
C LYS A 305 -15.14 -15.00 -3.26
N LEU A 306 -14.15 -15.30 -2.44
CA LEU A 306 -14.06 -14.81 -1.05
C LEU A 306 -13.50 -13.38 -0.95
N GLY A 307 -13.15 -12.75 -2.07
CA GLY A 307 -12.52 -11.43 -2.08
C GLY A 307 -11.09 -11.43 -1.55
N LEU A 308 -10.38 -12.54 -1.70
CA LEU A 308 -9.01 -12.72 -1.24
C LEU A 308 -8.00 -12.64 -2.38
N GLN A 309 -6.83 -12.10 -2.08
CA GLN A 309 -5.66 -12.13 -2.94
C GLN A 309 -4.65 -13.15 -2.39
N ILE A 310 -4.15 -14.01 -3.28
CA ILE A 310 -3.13 -14.99 -2.96
C ILE A 310 -1.79 -14.51 -3.54
N ARG A 311 -0.74 -14.52 -2.71
CA ARG A 311 0.64 -14.22 -3.12
C ARG A 311 1.57 -15.30 -2.57
N GLY A 312 2.76 -15.44 -3.16
CA GLY A 312 3.85 -16.15 -2.52
C GLY A 312 4.36 -15.39 -1.28
N ILE A 313 5.06 -16.09 -0.39
CA ILE A 313 5.52 -15.52 0.90
C ILE A 313 6.57 -14.41 0.76
N HIS A 314 7.22 -14.27 -0.39
CA HIS A 314 8.22 -13.24 -0.67
C HIS A 314 7.69 -12.05 -1.49
N GLY A 315 6.37 -11.95 -1.69
CA GLY A 315 5.72 -10.82 -2.37
C GLY A 315 4.85 -11.20 -3.56
N GLU A 316 4.40 -10.19 -4.28
CA GLU A 316 3.34 -10.29 -5.30
C GLU A 316 3.68 -11.22 -6.47
N HIS A 317 4.96 -11.34 -6.81
CA HIS A 317 5.45 -12.11 -7.95
C HIS A 317 6.26 -13.35 -7.52
N SER A 318 6.16 -13.78 -6.26
CA SER A 318 6.86 -14.98 -5.78
C SER A 318 5.96 -16.21 -5.82
N ASP A 319 6.59 -17.38 -5.99
CA ASP A 319 5.93 -18.67 -5.92
C ASP A 319 5.71 -19.09 -4.47
N SER A 320 4.77 -20.05 -4.26
CA SER A 320 4.56 -20.65 -2.94
C SER A 320 5.67 -21.64 -2.61
N GLU A 321 6.06 -21.67 -1.35
CA GLU A 321 6.98 -22.69 -0.83
C GLU A 321 6.23 -23.62 0.14
N GLY A 322 6.23 -24.91 -0.18
CA GLY A 322 5.66 -25.94 0.70
C GLY A 322 4.18 -25.81 1.01
N GLY A 323 3.39 -25.21 0.12
CA GLY A 323 1.96 -24.95 0.35
C GLY A 323 1.68 -23.78 1.28
N VAL A 324 2.67 -22.93 1.57
CA VAL A 324 2.53 -21.71 2.36
C VAL A 324 2.28 -20.51 1.44
N TYR A 325 1.24 -19.75 1.73
CA TYR A 325 0.82 -18.57 0.97
C TYR A 325 0.64 -17.34 1.85
N ASP A 326 0.83 -16.19 1.26
CA ASP A 326 0.38 -14.90 1.81
C ASP A 326 -1.03 -14.63 1.26
N ILE A 327 -2.04 -14.63 2.12
CA ILE A 327 -3.43 -14.42 1.75
C ILE A 327 -3.96 -13.15 2.42
N SER A 328 -4.53 -12.25 1.63
CA SER A 328 -4.99 -10.94 2.10
C SER A 328 -6.34 -10.55 1.49
N ASN A 329 -6.96 -9.49 2.06
CA ASN A 329 -8.12 -8.83 1.46
C ASN A 329 -7.75 -8.17 0.13
N LYS A 330 -8.67 -8.23 -0.85
CA LYS A 330 -8.57 -7.48 -2.12
C LYS A 330 -9.10 -6.07 -1.97
N ALA A 331 -10.31 -5.93 -1.43
CA ALA A 331 -10.99 -4.64 -1.35
C ALA A 331 -10.32 -3.70 -0.35
N ARG A 332 -10.16 -2.44 -0.74
CA ARG A 332 -9.57 -1.37 0.08
C ARG A 332 -10.37 -0.07 0.04
N LEU A 333 -11.12 0.16 -1.02
CA LEU A 333 -11.92 1.37 -1.25
C LEU A 333 -13.42 1.00 -1.29
N GLY A 334 -14.26 1.83 -0.70
CA GLY A 334 -15.70 1.62 -0.64
C GLY A 334 -16.19 0.81 0.56
N LEU A 335 -15.31 0.50 1.51
CA LEU A 335 -15.63 -0.20 2.76
C LEU A 335 -14.82 0.43 3.91
N THR A 336 -15.16 0.09 5.16
CA THR A 336 -14.40 0.54 6.33
C THR A 336 -13.13 -0.32 6.52
N GLU A 337 -12.21 0.16 7.34
CA GLU A 337 -10.99 -0.56 7.70
C GLU A 337 -11.31 -1.88 8.39
N PHE A 338 -12.27 -1.87 9.32
CA PHE A 338 -12.72 -3.08 10.01
C PHE A 338 -13.34 -4.10 9.03
N GLU A 339 -14.16 -3.64 8.09
CA GLU A 339 -14.74 -4.50 7.05
C GLU A 339 -13.67 -5.13 6.17
N ALA A 340 -12.61 -4.39 5.83
CA ALA A 340 -11.49 -4.92 5.05
C ALA A 340 -10.75 -6.04 5.81
N VAL A 341 -10.47 -5.84 7.10
CA VAL A 341 -9.87 -6.88 7.95
C VAL A 341 -10.80 -8.08 8.09
N LYS A 342 -12.09 -7.83 8.31
CA LYS A 342 -13.09 -8.89 8.44
C LYS A 342 -13.24 -9.72 7.17
N GLN A 343 -13.13 -9.13 6.00
CA GLN A 343 -13.13 -9.86 4.73
C GLN A 343 -12.01 -10.89 4.67
N MET A 344 -10.79 -10.48 5.03
CA MET A 344 -9.66 -11.42 5.15
C MET A 344 -9.96 -12.49 6.19
N TYR A 345 -10.43 -12.10 7.37
CA TYR A 345 -10.73 -12.99 8.48
C TYR A 345 -11.74 -14.07 8.09
N ASP A 346 -12.88 -13.67 7.57
CA ASP A 346 -13.97 -14.59 7.18
C ASP A 346 -13.54 -15.53 6.05
N GLY A 347 -12.82 -14.98 5.07
CA GLY A 347 -12.31 -15.75 3.94
C GLY A 347 -11.28 -16.80 4.36
N VAL A 348 -10.32 -16.42 5.19
CA VAL A 348 -9.30 -17.35 5.71
C VAL A 348 -9.93 -18.43 6.60
N LYS A 349 -10.89 -18.05 7.43
CA LYS A 349 -11.66 -19.03 8.22
C LYS A 349 -12.29 -20.11 7.34
N HIS A 350 -12.90 -19.68 6.24
CA HIS A 350 -13.50 -20.62 5.28
C HIS A 350 -12.45 -21.52 4.61
N LEU A 351 -11.29 -20.97 4.22
CA LEU A 351 -10.21 -21.77 3.65
C LEU A 351 -9.67 -22.81 4.62
N ILE A 352 -9.54 -22.49 5.91
CA ILE A 352 -9.14 -23.45 6.95
C ILE A 352 -10.17 -24.57 7.08
N GLU A 353 -11.46 -24.25 7.04
CA GLU A 353 -12.52 -25.27 7.07
C GLU A 353 -12.46 -26.22 5.87
N LEU A 354 -12.17 -25.69 4.68
CA LEU A 354 -11.97 -26.50 3.48
C LEU A 354 -10.73 -27.40 3.59
N GLU A 355 -9.62 -26.87 4.10
CA GLU A 355 -8.40 -27.63 4.32
C GLU A 355 -8.60 -28.79 5.28
N LYS A 356 -9.36 -28.58 6.35
CA LYS A 356 -9.70 -29.64 7.33
C LYS A 356 -10.56 -30.76 6.73
N LYS A 357 -11.37 -30.45 5.73
CA LYS A 357 -12.28 -31.41 5.07
C LYS A 357 -11.64 -32.14 3.88
N ALA A 358 -10.58 -31.60 3.34
CA ALA A 358 -9.85 -32.17 2.23
C ALA A 358 -8.89 -33.29 2.72
#